data_433dbbcfb8c1347ca85f3e55c0b53953
#
_entry.id   433dbbcfb8c1347ca85f3e55c0b53953
#
_cell.length_a   1.000
_cell.length_b   1.000
_cell.length_c   1.000
_cell.angle_alpha   90.00
_cell.angle_beta   90.00
_cell.angle_gamma   90.00
#
_symmetry.space_group_name_H-M   'P 1'
#
loop_
_entity.id
_entity.type
_entity.pdbx_description
1 polymer ?
#
loop_
_entity_poly.entity_id
_entity_poly.type
_entity_poly.pdbx_seq_one_letter_code
_entity_poly.pdbx_strand_id
1 'polypeptide(L)'
;MNNVLGLYEHNLESFKKIKNSFDEGNNVVGIVHATGTGKSYNALELAYENKDKKILYVVPSNGIIEHVKKIIDDNPNVDLEKDFPNLEFRTYQSFINLSYEEISEIDCDLLILDEFHHLGAPVWGARINTLIETHQDMRVFGMTAYTVRDRGTSYERDMALEESDELFSGKVVSYYDLCDAMIDGVLPKPIYKAAYINLESFAEELEKYLNNPKLSKKDYLECKKLIEDAKRQRTKASGIKEMVRKNIKPNGKYIYFC
;
A
#
# COMPACT_ATOMS: atom_id res chain seq x y z
N MET A 1 1.87 21.31 -20.47
CA MET A 1 2.02 20.00 -19.83
C MET A 1 1.08 19.04 -20.55
N ASN A 2 1.60 18.04 -21.21
CA ASN A 2 0.74 17.04 -21.85
C ASN A 2 0.24 16.09 -20.77
N ASN A 3 -1.06 16.02 -20.57
CA ASN A 3 -1.69 15.04 -19.67
C ASN A 3 -2.11 13.82 -20.51
N VAL A 4 -1.13 13.02 -20.89
CA VAL A 4 -1.34 11.92 -21.84
C VAL A 4 -2.12 10.76 -21.21
N LEU A 5 -1.86 10.52 -19.92
CA LEU A 5 -2.53 9.46 -19.16
C LEU A 5 -3.89 9.86 -18.59
N GLY A 6 -4.31 11.12 -18.74
CA GLY A 6 -5.61 11.58 -18.23
C GLY A 6 -5.65 11.70 -16.71
N LEU A 7 -4.62 12.29 -16.12
CA LEU A 7 -4.52 12.56 -14.68
C LEU A 7 -5.72 13.37 -14.18
N TYR A 8 -6.28 12.98 -13.05
CA TYR A 8 -7.24 13.80 -12.31
C TYR A 8 -6.58 15.08 -11.76
N GLU A 9 -7.38 16.07 -11.38
CA GLU A 9 -6.91 17.40 -10.97
C GLU A 9 -5.86 17.31 -9.82
N HIS A 10 -6.15 16.57 -8.76
CA HIS A 10 -5.23 16.38 -7.64
C HIS A 10 -3.90 15.70 -8.06
N ASN A 11 -3.95 14.78 -9.04
CA ASN A 11 -2.76 14.15 -9.59
C ASN A 11 -1.98 15.11 -10.50
N LEU A 12 -2.66 15.97 -11.27
CA LEU A 12 -2.00 17.02 -12.06
C LEU A 12 -1.25 18.02 -11.18
N GLU A 13 -1.86 18.44 -10.08
CA GLU A 13 -1.21 19.33 -9.10
C GLU A 13 0.00 18.68 -8.46
N SER A 14 -0.15 17.41 -8.06
CA SER A 14 0.94 16.62 -7.51
C SER A 14 2.07 16.45 -8.52
N PHE A 15 1.75 16.15 -9.77
CA PHE A 15 2.73 15.99 -10.84
C PHE A 15 3.52 17.26 -11.13
N LYS A 16 2.86 18.43 -11.10
CA LYS A 16 3.54 19.73 -11.19
C LYS A 16 4.56 19.92 -10.07
N LYS A 17 4.20 19.58 -8.83
CA LYS A 17 5.10 19.67 -7.67
C LYS A 17 6.29 18.71 -7.82
N ILE A 18 6.08 17.48 -8.30
CA ILE A 18 7.14 16.51 -8.59
C ILE A 18 8.14 17.11 -9.59
N LYS A 19 7.64 17.62 -10.72
CA LYS A 19 8.49 18.21 -11.76
C LYS A 19 9.28 19.42 -11.26
N ASN A 20 8.61 20.36 -10.61
CA ASN A 20 9.25 21.54 -10.07
C ASN A 20 10.38 21.16 -9.11
N SER A 21 10.16 20.17 -8.26
CA SER A 21 11.20 19.70 -7.33
C SER A 21 12.42 19.11 -8.05
N PHE A 22 12.22 18.31 -9.10
CA PHE A 22 13.32 17.82 -9.93
C PHE A 22 14.03 18.95 -10.71
N ASP A 23 13.29 19.94 -11.19
CA ASP A 23 13.84 21.09 -11.92
C ASP A 23 14.62 22.05 -11.01
N GLU A 24 14.29 22.08 -9.71
CA GLU A 24 15.06 22.76 -8.65
C GLU A 24 16.35 22.04 -8.26
N GLY A 25 16.61 20.86 -8.85
CA GLY A 25 17.83 20.07 -8.62
C GLY A 25 17.72 19.04 -7.50
N ASN A 26 16.53 18.78 -6.96
CA ASN A 26 16.35 17.69 -6.02
C ASN A 26 16.34 16.35 -6.78
N ASN A 27 17.23 15.42 -6.41
CA ASN A 27 17.28 14.11 -7.04
C ASN A 27 16.29 13.11 -6.42
N VAL A 28 15.73 13.38 -5.24
CA VAL A 28 14.78 12.50 -4.55
C VAL A 28 13.50 13.27 -4.28
N VAL A 29 12.37 12.73 -4.73
CA VAL A 29 11.03 13.34 -4.58
C VAL A 29 10.03 12.28 -4.19
N GLY A 30 9.19 12.57 -3.19
CA GLY A 30 8.14 11.65 -2.73
C GLY A 30 6.75 12.26 -2.76
N ILE A 31 5.73 11.39 -2.84
CA ILE A 31 4.33 11.74 -2.59
C ILE A 31 3.69 10.75 -1.61
N VAL A 32 2.79 11.27 -0.78
CA VAL A 32 2.00 10.46 0.16
C VAL A 32 0.52 10.66 -0.15
N HIS A 33 -0.07 9.73 -0.89
CA HIS A 33 -1.44 9.79 -1.33
C HIS A 33 -2.19 8.52 -0.95
N ALA A 34 -3.42 8.63 -0.50
CA ALA A 34 -4.25 7.49 -0.09
C ALA A 34 -4.37 6.43 -1.20
N THR A 35 -4.60 5.18 -0.80
CA THR A 35 -4.82 4.08 -1.77
C THR A 35 -6.05 4.36 -2.63
N GLY A 36 -5.93 4.13 -3.95
CA GLY A 36 -7.02 4.33 -4.90
C GLY A 36 -7.15 5.76 -5.44
N THR A 37 -6.24 6.68 -5.10
CA THR A 37 -6.22 8.07 -5.60
C THR A 37 -5.42 8.26 -6.90
N GLY A 38 -4.90 7.18 -7.50
CA GLY A 38 -4.22 7.25 -8.79
C GLY A 38 -2.71 7.56 -8.72
N LYS A 39 -2.01 7.21 -7.63
CA LYS A 39 -0.54 7.35 -7.53
C LYS A 39 0.22 6.79 -8.73
N SER A 40 -0.17 5.61 -9.20
CA SER A 40 0.46 4.94 -10.35
C SER A 40 0.37 5.74 -11.65
N TYR A 41 -0.66 6.59 -11.80
CA TYR A 41 -0.77 7.49 -12.96
C TYR A 41 0.31 8.59 -12.92
N ASN A 42 0.64 9.13 -11.74
CA ASN A 42 1.75 10.08 -11.62
C ASN A 42 3.10 9.42 -11.98
N ALA A 43 3.30 8.17 -11.55
CA ALA A 43 4.50 7.41 -11.89
C ALA A 43 4.61 7.14 -13.40
N LEU A 44 3.52 6.75 -14.03
CA LEU A 44 3.47 6.49 -15.47
C LEU A 44 3.61 7.77 -16.30
N GLU A 45 2.98 8.89 -15.90
CA GLU A 45 3.17 10.18 -16.59
C GLU A 45 4.63 10.66 -16.48
N LEU A 46 5.27 10.42 -15.33
CA LEU A 46 6.71 10.71 -15.17
C LEU A 46 7.57 9.81 -16.06
N ALA A 47 7.24 8.53 -16.15
CA ALA A 47 7.92 7.59 -17.04
C ALA A 47 7.73 7.98 -18.51
N TYR A 48 6.53 8.37 -18.91
CA TYR A 48 6.22 8.82 -20.26
C TYR A 48 7.04 10.07 -20.66
N GLU A 49 7.11 11.07 -19.77
CA GLU A 49 7.90 12.28 -20.03
C GLU A 49 9.42 12.01 -20.08
N ASN A 50 9.89 10.90 -19.52
CA ASN A 50 11.30 10.49 -19.50
C ASN A 50 11.57 9.22 -20.33
N LYS A 51 10.79 8.94 -21.34
CA LYS A 51 10.85 7.70 -22.15
C LYS A 51 12.18 7.42 -22.86
N ASP A 52 13.01 8.44 -23.01
CA ASP A 52 14.38 8.35 -23.53
C ASP A 52 15.39 7.93 -22.46
N LYS A 53 14.99 7.87 -21.19
CA LYS A 53 15.78 7.49 -20.05
C LYS A 53 15.55 6.02 -19.67
N LYS A 54 16.54 5.41 -19.02
CA LYS A 54 16.40 4.08 -18.43
C LYS A 54 15.63 4.18 -17.12
N ILE A 55 14.46 3.59 -17.08
CA ILE A 55 13.53 3.71 -15.96
C ILE A 55 13.35 2.35 -15.29
N LEU A 56 13.60 2.33 -14.00
CA LEU A 56 13.34 1.15 -13.16
C LEU A 56 12.17 1.41 -12.23
N TYR A 57 11.09 0.66 -12.39
CA TYR A 57 9.90 0.76 -11.55
C TYR A 57 9.84 -0.42 -10.58
N VAL A 58 10.10 -0.17 -9.32
CA VAL A 58 10.12 -1.18 -8.27
C VAL A 58 8.80 -1.18 -7.50
N VAL A 59 8.20 -2.36 -7.40
CA VAL A 59 6.87 -2.57 -6.81
C VAL A 59 6.88 -3.70 -5.77
N PRO A 60 5.90 -3.76 -4.85
CA PRO A 60 5.81 -4.81 -3.84
C PRO A 60 5.59 -6.22 -4.40
N SER A 61 4.89 -6.38 -5.52
CA SER A 61 4.52 -7.69 -6.05
C SER A 61 4.27 -7.70 -7.56
N ASN A 62 4.34 -8.89 -8.16
CA ASN A 62 4.01 -9.08 -9.59
C ASN A 62 2.57 -8.67 -9.94
N GLY A 63 1.61 -8.85 -9.02
CA GLY A 63 0.23 -8.41 -9.25
C GLY A 63 0.09 -6.90 -9.44
N ILE A 64 0.99 -6.10 -8.84
CA ILE A 64 1.05 -4.65 -9.07
C ILE A 64 1.66 -4.36 -10.45
N ILE A 65 2.66 -5.11 -10.90
CA ILE A 65 3.19 -4.98 -12.27
C ILE A 65 2.08 -5.20 -13.30
N GLU A 66 1.31 -6.27 -13.13
CA GLU A 66 0.17 -6.57 -14.03
C GLU A 66 -0.89 -5.46 -14.00
N HIS A 67 -1.17 -4.92 -12.81
CA HIS A 67 -2.10 -3.80 -12.67
C HIS A 67 -1.59 -2.53 -13.36
N VAL A 68 -0.31 -2.18 -13.22
CA VAL A 68 0.29 -0.99 -13.86
C VAL A 68 0.32 -1.17 -15.38
N LYS A 69 0.68 -2.35 -15.90
CA LYS A 69 0.61 -2.65 -17.33
C LYS A 69 -0.81 -2.53 -17.86
N LYS A 70 -1.80 -3.03 -17.12
CA LYS A 70 -3.20 -2.88 -17.50
C LYS A 70 -3.66 -1.43 -17.57
N ILE A 71 -3.15 -0.53 -16.71
CA ILE A 71 -3.44 0.91 -16.82
C ILE A 71 -2.97 1.46 -18.18
N ILE A 72 -1.80 1.00 -18.67
CA ILE A 72 -1.27 1.40 -19.97
C ILE A 72 -2.14 0.81 -21.09
N ASP A 73 -2.42 -0.49 -21.04
CA ASP A 73 -3.19 -1.22 -22.06
C ASP A 73 -4.64 -0.69 -22.21
N ASP A 74 -5.25 -0.31 -21.08
CA ASP A 74 -6.62 0.24 -21.07
C ASP A 74 -6.67 1.72 -21.54
N ASN A 75 -5.53 2.40 -21.72
CA ASN A 75 -5.47 3.80 -22.12
C ASN A 75 -5.20 3.93 -23.63
N PRO A 76 -6.16 4.47 -24.41
CA PRO A 76 -6.03 4.55 -25.87
C PRO A 76 -4.95 5.53 -26.37
N ASN A 77 -4.38 6.34 -25.49
CA ASN A 77 -3.43 7.39 -25.87
C ASN A 77 -1.97 6.94 -25.76
N VAL A 78 -1.70 5.78 -25.15
CA VAL A 78 -0.35 5.26 -24.92
C VAL A 78 -0.24 3.79 -25.30
N ASP A 79 0.95 3.38 -25.65
CA ASP A 79 1.32 2.01 -25.99
C ASP A 79 2.58 1.61 -25.20
N LEU A 80 2.58 0.42 -24.59
CA LEU A 80 3.67 -0.01 -23.71
C LEU A 80 5.02 -0.08 -24.43
N GLU A 81 5.05 -0.63 -25.64
CA GLU A 81 6.31 -0.83 -26.38
C GLU A 81 6.83 0.49 -26.99
N LYS A 82 5.92 1.33 -27.46
CA LYS A 82 6.25 2.59 -28.15
C LYS A 82 6.58 3.72 -27.19
N ASP A 83 5.78 3.85 -26.13
CA ASP A 83 5.81 5.03 -25.24
C ASP A 83 6.57 4.77 -23.94
N PHE A 84 6.89 3.51 -23.64
CA PHE A 84 7.67 3.09 -22.47
C PHE A 84 8.81 2.11 -22.84
N PRO A 85 9.59 2.36 -23.89
CA PRO A 85 10.56 1.39 -24.44
C PRO A 85 11.68 1.03 -23.45
N ASN A 86 11.97 1.91 -22.49
CA ASN A 86 13.06 1.77 -21.53
C ASN A 86 12.54 1.60 -20.09
N LEU A 87 11.26 1.24 -19.91
CA LEU A 87 10.65 0.99 -18.62
C LEU A 87 10.80 -0.48 -18.22
N GLU A 88 11.60 -0.74 -17.20
CA GLU A 88 11.75 -2.05 -16.57
C GLU A 88 10.98 -2.13 -15.26
N PHE A 89 10.28 -3.24 -15.05
CA PHE A 89 9.60 -3.52 -13.79
C PHE A 89 10.36 -4.55 -12.97
N ARG A 90 10.57 -4.29 -11.69
CA ARG A 90 11.09 -5.26 -10.72
C ARG A 90 10.26 -5.25 -9.44
N THR A 91 10.27 -6.37 -8.71
CA THR A 91 9.74 -6.41 -7.36
C THR A 91 10.84 -6.16 -6.34
N TYR A 92 10.52 -5.62 -5.15
CA TYR A 92 11.48 -5.51 -4.04
C TYR A 92 12.11 -6.87 -3.72
N GLN A 93 11.33 -7.96 -3.81
CA GLN A 93 11.82 -9.31 -3.59
C GLN A 93 12.93 -9.71 -4.58
N SER A 94 12.90 -9.22 -5.82
CA SER A 94 13.93 -9.54 -6.82
C SER A 94 15.31 -9.00 -6.46
N PHE A 95 15.37 -7.88 -5.72
CA PHE A 95 16.64 -7.31 -5.25
C PHE A 95 17.33 -8.13 -4.17
N ILE A 96 16.60 -8.92 -3.38
CA ILE A 96 17.19 -9.76 -2.33
C ILE A 96 18.15 -10.80 -2.92
N ASN A 97 17.86 -11.27 -4.13
CA ASN A 97 18.60 -12.32 -4.77
C ASN A 97 19.83 -11.81 -5.55
N LEU A 98 19.99 -10.49 -5.68
CA LEU A 98 21.13 -9.88 -6.37
C LEU A 98 22.29 -9.65 -5.40
N SER A 99 23.51 -9.82 -5.85
CA SER A 99 24.71 -9.36 -5.15
C SER A 99 24.81 -7.82 -5.18
N TYR A 100 25.67 -7.25 -4.35
CA TYR A 100 25.89 -5.79 -4.37
C TYR A 100 26.53 -5.33 -5.68
N GLU A 101 27.39 -6.16 -6.28
CA GLU A 101 28.00 -5.93 -7.58
C GLU A 101 26.91 -5.88 -8.68
N GLU A 102 26.04 -6.88 -8.72
CA GLU A 102 24.94 -6.93 -9.71
C GLU A 102 23.99 -5.74 -9.59
N ILE A 103 23.74 -5.24 -8.34
CA ILE A 103 22.95 -4.04 -8.12
C ILE A 103 23.66 -2.79 -8.66
N SER A 104 24.96 -2.69 -8.45
CA SER A 104 25.76 -1.55 -8.89
C SER A 104 25.88 -1.49 -10.44
N GLU A 105 25.68 -2.61 -11.13
CA GLU A 105 25.69 -2.69 -12.59
C GLU A 105 24.33 -2.37 -13.23
N ILE A 106 23.26 -2.18 -12.42
CA ILE A 106 21.93 -1.81 -12.93
C ILE A 106 22.00 -0.39 -13.48
N ASP A 107 21.89 -0.23 -14.78
CA ASP A 107 21.88 1.08 -15.42
C ASP A 107 20.47 1.69 -15.33
N CYS A 108 20.36 2.81 -14.60
CA CYS A 108 19.10 3.45 -14.27
C CYS A 108 19.26 4.98 -14.13
N ASP A 109 18.50 5.74 -14.91
CA ASP A 109 18.44 7.20 -14.83
C ASP A 109 17.30 7.69 -13.92
N LEU A 110 16.21 6.92 -13.86
CA LEU A 110 15.01 7.23 -13.04
C LEU A 110 14.55 5.97 -12.32
N LEU A 111 14.61 6.02 -11.00
CA LEU A 111 14.09 4.98 -10.11
C LEU A 111 12.71 5.40 -9.59
N ILE A 112 11.69 4.58 -9.84
CA ILE A 112 10.34 4.75 -9.30
C ILE A 112 10.10 3.69 -8.23
N LEU A 113 9.74 4.11 -7.02
CA LEU A 113 9.51 3.25 -5.86
C LEU A 113 8.03 3.29 -5.45
N ASP A 114 7.30 2.22 -5.73
CA ASP A 114 5.92 2.06 -5.26
C ASP A 114 5.91 1.53 -3.84
N GLU A 115 5.07 2.13 -2.98
CA GLU A 115 4.99 1.83 -1.56
C GLU A 115 6.37 1.93 -0.87
N PHE A 116 7.05 3.08 -1.03
CA PHE A 116 8.41 3.29 -0.53
C PHE A 116 8.58 3.08 0.98
N HIS A 117 7.48 3.03 1.76
CA HIS A 117 7.53 2.61 3.16
C HIS A 117 8.11 1.19 3.37
N HIS A 118 8.19 0.38 2.30
CA HIS A 118 8.89 -0.90 2.32
C HIS A 118 10.41 -0.76 2.48
N LEU A 119 11.01 0.40 2.22
CA LEU A 119 12.43 0.67 2.43
C LEU A 119 12.83 0.54 3.90
N GLY A 120 11.91 0.74 4.83
CA GLY A 120 12.12 0.44 6.24
C GLY A 120 12.31 -1.05 6.58
N ALA A 121 12.31 -1.96 5.61
CA ALA A 121 12.74 -3.35 5.80
C ALA A 121 14.25 -3.43 5.54
N PRO A 122 15.09 -3.83 6.53
CA PRO A 122 16.56 -3.69 6.47
C PRO A 122 17.21 -4.24 5.20
N VAL A 123 16.70 -5.39 4.71
CA VAL A 123 17.26 -6.04 3.51
C VAL A 123 16.93 -5.28 2.23
N TRP A 124 15.70 -4.81 2.09
CA TRP A 124 15.27 -4.08 0.88
C TRP A 124 15.84 -2.67 0.86
N GLY A 125 15.79 -1.97 2.01
CA GLY A 125 16.37 -0.65 2.15
C GLY A 125 17.84 -0.63 1.79
N ALA A 126 18.64 -1.52 2.35
CA ALA A 126 20.07 -1.61 2.06
C ALA A 126 20.35 -1.85 0.56
N ARG A 127 19.57 -2.69 -0.12
CA ARG A 127 19.74 -2.97 -1.54
C ARG A 127 19.40 -1.76 -2.43
N ILE A 128 18.31 -1.09 -2.14
CA ILE A 128 17.90 0.12 -2.87
C ILE A 128 18.88 1.27 -2.61
N ASN A 129 19.33 1.45 -1.37
CA ASN A 129 20.33 2.46 -1.03
C ASN A 129 21.64 2.22 -1.78
N THR A 130 22.11 0.97 -1.91
CA THR A 130 23.28 0.65 -2.74
C THR A 130 23.11 1.13 -4.19
N LEU A 131 21.94 0.90 -4.80
CA LEU A 131 21.66 1.38 -6.16
C LEU A 131 21.72 2.91 -6.23
N ILE A 132 21.13 3.61 -5.26
CA ILE A 132 21.10 5.08 -5.22
C ILE A 132 22.51 5.66 -4.98
N GLU A 133 23.27 5.09 -4.07
CA GLU A 133 24.64 5.52 -3.78
C GLU A 133 25.60 5.33 -4.97
N THR A 134 25.37 4.29 -5.77
CA THR A 134 26.19 4.01 -6.96
C THR A 134 25.88 4.98 -8.11
N HIS A 135 24.64 5.49 -8.18
CA HIS A 135 24.16 6.35 -9.26
C HIS A 135 23.73 7.72 -8.72
N GLN A 136 24.68 8.57 -8.35
CA GLN A 136 24.43 9.87 -7.68
C GLN A 136 23.58 10.86 -8.51
N ASP A 137 23.62 10.76 -9.85
CA ASP A 137 22.83 11.61 -10.76
C ASP A 137 21.44 11.04 -11.05
N MET A 138 21.13 9.82 -10.55
CA MET A 138 19.84 9.19 -10.73
C MET A 138 18.74 9.95 -10.01
N ARG A 139 17.61 10.15 -10.70
CA ARG A 139 16.40 10.68 -10.08
C ARG A 139 15.62 9.56 -9.40
N VAL A 140 15.11 9.83 -8.21
CA VAL A 140 14.31 8.88 -7.43
C VAL A 140 12.94 9.47 -7.16
N PHE A 141 11.90 8.82 -7.64
CA PHE A 141 10.51 9.15 -7.34
C PHE A 141 9.89 8.08 -6.46
N GLY A 142 9.44 8.45 -5.28
CA GLY A 142 8.76 7.54 -4.35
C GLY A 142 7.27 7.87 -4.18
N MET A 143 6.42 6.85 -4.07
CA MET A 143 5.01 7.02 -3.75
C MET A 143 4.57 6.00 -2.71
N THR A 144 3.72 6.43 -1.79
CA THR A 144 3.12 5.56 -0.77
C THR A 144 1.77 6.08 -0.32
N ALA A 145 0.98 5.23 0.33
CA ALA A 145 -0.27 5.66 0.98
C ALA A 145 -0.04 6.21 2.38
N TYR A 146 1.04 5.85 3.03
CA TYR A 146 1.41 6.27 4.39
C TYR A 146 2.92 6.09 4.59
N THR A 147 3.48 6.86 5.51
CA THR A 147 4.92 6.84 5.81
C THR A 147 5.29 5.83 6.89
N VAL A 148 4.32 5.33 7.65
CA VAL A 148 4.53 4.43 8.79
C VAL A 148 4.20 2.99 8.41
N ARG A 149 5.12 2.06 8.65
CA ARG A 149 4.86 0.62 8.55
C ARG A 149 4.24 0.13 9.86
N ASP A 150 2.95 -0.18 9.86
CA ASP A 150 2.17 -0.57 11.05
C ASP A 150 2.30 -2.06 11.42
N ARG A 151 3.48 -2.69 11.18
CA ARG A 151 3.75 -4.08 11.52
C ARG A 151 5.08 -4.20 12.24
N GLY A 152 5.03 -4.71 13.47
CA GLY A 152 6.21 -5.00 14.26
C GLY A 152 6.18 -4.47 15.69
N THR A 153 7.27 -4.69 16.42
CA THR A 153 7.49 -4.10 17.74
C THR A 153 7.65 -2.58 17.59
N SER A 154 7.52 -1.82 18.70
CA SER A 154 7.79 -0.39 18.69
C SER A 154 9.20 -0.07 18.16
N TYR A 155 10.19 -0.89 18.49
CA TYR A 155 11.55 -0.75 18.00
C TYR A 155 11.66 -0.93 16.47
N GLU A 156 11.02 -1.97 15.90
CA GLU A 156 11.02 -2.19 14.44
C GLU A 156 10.25 -1.10 13.68
N ARG A 157 9.24 -0.51 14.31
CA ARG A 157 8.51 0.65 13.76
C ARG A 157 9.38 1.90 13.73
N ASP A 158 10.13 2.14 14.80
CA ASP A 158 11.01 3.30 14.91
C ASP A 158 12.17 3.21 13.89
N MET A 159 12.77 2.04 13.73
CA MET A 159 13.79 1.78 12.71
C MET A 159 13.25 1.92 11.27
N ALA A 160 12.05 1.41 11.02
CA ALA A 160 11.41 1.54 9.70
C ALA A 160 11.04 3.00 9.38
N LEU A 161 10.74 3.82 10.38
CA LEU A 161 10.54 5.26 10.25
C LEU A 161 11.85 5.97 9.92
N GLU A 162 12.94 5.63 10.62
CA GLU A 162 14.25 6.23 10.40
C GLU A 162 14.76 5.97 8.98
N GLU A 163 14.73 4.73 8.48
CA GLU A 163 15.25 4.37 7.16
C GLU A 163 14.39 4.91 6.00
N SER A 164 13.07 4.89 6.10
CA SER A 164 12.21 5.53 5.09
C SER A 164 12.25 7.05 5.20
N ASP A 165 12.43 7.58 6.40
CA ASP A 165 12.58 9.02 6.65
C ASP A 165 13.92 9.54 6.13
N GLU A 166 15.03 8.81 6.23
CA GLU A 166 16.33 9.30 5.73
C GLU A 166 16.29 9.62 4.24
N LEU A 167 15.74 8.75 3.39
CA LEU A 167 15.70 8.97 1.95
C LEU A 167 14.70 10.07 1.55
N PHE A 168 13.48 10.04 2.11
CA PHE A 168 12.39 10.94 1.73
C PHE A 168 12.09 12.05 2.74
N SER A 169 12.85 12.17 3.84
CA SER A 169 12.68 13.23 4.84
C SER A 169 12.82 14.61 4.22
N GLY A 170 11.79 15.43 4.39
CA GLY A 170 11.73 16.77 3.81
C GLY A 170 11.61 16.83 2.28
N LYS A 171 11.47 15.67 1.61
CA LYS A 171 11.41 15.55 0.14
C LYS A 171 10.02 15.13 -0.37
N VAL A 172 9.03 14.99 0.52
CA VAL A 172 7.64 14.73 0.13
C VAL A 172 6.99 16.05 -0.28
N VAL A 173 6.65 16.16 -1.55
CA VAL A 173 6.13 17.40 -2.17
C VAL A 173 4.61 17.46 -2.22
N SER A 174 3.93 16.35 -2.01
CA SER A 174 2.46 16.29 -2.04
C SER A 174 1.91 15.28 -1.05
N TYR A 175 0.93 15.74 -0.29
CA TYR A 175 0.12 14.91 0.61
C TYR A 175 -1.33 14.98 0.14
N TYR A 176 -1.99 13.83 0.04
CA TYR A 176 -3.40 13.71 -0.29
C TYR A 176 -4.00 12.51 0.43
N ASP A 177 -4.58 12.78 1.57
CA ASP A 177 -5.04 11.74 2.47
C ASP A 177 -6.43 11.18 2.10
N LEU A 178 -6.90 10.22 2.89
CA LEU A 178 -8.20 9.59 2.69
C LEU A 178 -9.36 10.59 2.87
N CYS A 179 -9.22 11.54 3.80
CA CYS A 179 -10.24 12.54 4.07
C CYS A 179 -10.35 13.52 2.91
N ASP A 180 -9.22 14.01 2.40
CA ASP A 180 -9.15 14.88 1.22
C ASP A 180 -9.82 14.20 0.02
N ALA A 181 -9.44 12.94 -0.24
CA ALA A 181 -9.98 12.16 -1.36
C ALA A 181 -11.51 11.92 -1.26
N MET A 182 -12.05 11.82 -0.02
CA MET A 182 -13.50 11.70 0.19
C MET A 182 -14.22 13.05 0.07
N ILE A 183 -13.58 14.15 0.48
CA ILE A 183 -14.14 15.51 0.37
C ILE A 183 -14.24 15.87 -1.10
N ASP A 184 -13.21 15.62 -1.88
CA ASP A 184 -13.15 15.92 -3.33
C ASP A 184 -13.97 14.93 -4.17
N GLY A 185 -14.54 13.88 -3.54
CA GLY A 185 -15.36 12.89 -4.24
C GLY A 185 -14.55 11.90 -5.12
N VAL A 186 -13.23 11.89 -5.00
CA VAL A 186 -12.34 10.93 -5.68
C VAL A 186 -12.53 9.53 -5.12
N LEU A 187 -12.69 9.43 -3.80
CA LEU A 187 -13.03 8.17 -3.13
C LEU A 187 -14.44 8.23 -2.52
N PRO A 188 -15.18 7.12 -2.59
CA PRO A 188 -16.50 7.06 -1.96
C PRO A 188 -16.37 7.11 -0.43
N LYS A 189 -17.33 7.75 0.22
CA LYS A 189 -17.42 7.72 1.69
C LYS A 189 -17.68 6.27 2.14
N PRO A 190 -16.88 5.72 3.07
CA PRO A 190 -17.06 4.37 3.56
C PRO A 190 -18.34 4.28 4.39
N ILE A 191 -19.09 3.20 4.18
CA ILE A 191 -20.23 2.85 5.03
C ILE A 191 -19.74 1.76 5.99
N TYR A 192 -19.50 2.14 7.24
CA TYR A 192 -19.10 1.18 8.27
C TYR A 192 -20.31 0.39 8.76
N LYS A 193 -20.19 -0.93 8.69
CA LYS A 193 -21.15 -1.88 9.29
C LYS A 193 -20.39 -2.72 10.28
N ALA A 194 -20.51 -2.42 11.57
CA ALA A 194 -19.90 -3.22 12.62
C ALA A 194 -20.80 -4.43 12.94
N ALA A 195 -20.27 -5.63 12.82
CA ALA A 195 -20.89 -6.83 13.34
C ALA A 195 -19.93 -7.45 14.36
N TYR A 196 -20.29 -7.38 15.63
CA TYR A 196 -19.54 -8.04 16.69
C TYR A 196 -19.89 -9.53 16.70
N ILE A 197 -18.96 -10.38 16.24
CA ILE A 197 -19.11 -11.83 16.28
C ILE A 197 -17.87 -12.42 16.93
N ASN A 198 -17.77 -12.26 18.22
CA ASN A 198 -16.74 -12.95 19.01
C ASN A 198 -17.36 -13.96 19.99
N LEU A 199 -18.56 -14.48 19.68
CA LEU A 199 -19.25 -15.46 20.51
C LEU A 199 -18.57 -16.84 20.46
N GLU A 200 -17.83 -17.11 19.39
CA GLU A 200 -17.15 -18.39 19.19
C GLU A 200 -15.88 -18.50 20.03
N SER A 201 -14.96 -17.51 19.93
CA SER A 201 -13.77 -17.46 20.76
C SER A 201 -14.08 -17.34 22.24
N PHE A 202 -15.13 -16.59 22.59
CA PHE A 202 -15.60 -16.47 23.98
C PHE A 202 -16.13 -17.83 24.50
N ALA A 203 -16.91 -18.56 23.70
CA ALA A 203 -17.39 -19.89 24.09
C ALA A 203 -16.23 -20.91 24.21
N GLU A 204 -15.25 -20.88 23.30
CA GLU A 204 -14.06 -21.73 23.35
C GLU A 204 -13.18 -21.45 24.57
N GLU A 205 -12.98 -20.20 24.92
CA GLU A 205 -12.25 -19.82 26.12
C GLU A 205 -12.96 -20.30 27.38
N LEU A 206 -14.27 -20.14 27.48
CA LEU A 206 -15.05 -20.65 28.59
C LEU A 206 -15.06 -22.18 28.64
N GLU A 207 -15.07 -22.88 27.50
CA GLU A 207 -14.94 -24.34 27.44
C GLU A 207 -13.57 -24.82 27.96
N LYS A 208 -12.48 -24.11 27.62
CA LYS A 208 -11.15 -24.36 28.21
C LYS A 208 -11.12 -24.13 29.70
N TYR A 209 -11.81 -23.07 30.18
CA TYR A 209 -11.90 -22.76 31.59
C TYR A 209 -12.70 -23.81 32.38
N LEU A 210 -13.73 -24.43 31.80
CA LEU A 210 -14.48 -25.54 32.42
C LEU A 210 -13.62 -26.77 32.71
N ASN A 211 -12.52 -26.96 32.00
CA ASN A 211 -11.59 -28.07 32.23
C ASN A 211 -10.64 -27.83 33.43
N ASN A 212 -10.76 -26.69 34.12
CA ASN A 212 -9.94 -26.41 35.30
C ASN A 212 -10.45 -27.20 36.53
N PRO A 213 -9.66 -28.15 37.11
CA PRO A 213 -10.10 -28.99 38.22
C PRO A 213 -10.30 -28.23 39.55
N LYS A 214 -9.92 -26.97 39.61
CA LYS A 214 -10.09 -26.11 40.81
C LYS A 214 -11.36 -25.24 40.72
N LEU A 215 -12.20 -25.40 39.69
CA LEU A 215 -13.39 -24.58 39.50
C LEU A 215 -14.45 -24.91 40.57
N SER A 216 -15.03 -23.90 41.21
CA SER A 216 -16.13 -24.14 42.12
C SER A 216 -17.39 -24.60 41.38
N LYS A 217 -18.25 -25.35 42.08
CA LYS A 217 -19.51 -25.83 41.47
C LYS A 217 -20.41 -24.67 41.00
N LYS A 218 -20.32 -23.53 41.64
CA LYS A 218 -21.06 -22.31 41.27
C LYS A 218 -20.50 -21.73 39.95
N ASP A 219 -19.21 -21.55 39.87
CA ASP A 219 -18.55 -20.98 38.68
C ASP A 219 -18.69 -21.91 37.48
N TYR A 220 -18.65 -23.23 37.70
CA TYR A 220 -18.90 -24.23 36.66
C TYR A 220 -20.31 -24.08 36.04
N LEU A 221 -21.36 -23.92 36.88
CA LEU A 221 -22.71 -23.74 36.41
C LEU A 221 -22.92 -22.41 35.69
N GLU A 222 -22.25 -21.35 36.16
CA GLU A 222 -22.31 -20.02 35.56
C GLU A 222 -21.61 -20.02 34.18
N CYS A 223 -20.42 -20.60 34.06
CA CYS A 223 -19.74 -20.78 32.78
C CYS A 223 -20.55 -21.59 31.77
N LYS A 224 -21.17 -22.67 32.23
CA LYS A 224 -22.04 -23.51 31.37
C LYS A 224 -23.20 -22.72 30.82
N LYS A 225 -23.86 -21.90 31.66
CA LYS A 225 -24.95 -21.03 31.24
C LYS A 225 -24.48 -19.97 30.23
N LEU A 226 -23.31 -19.37 30.44
CA LEU A 226 -22.73 -18.38 29.51
C LEU A 226 -22.40 -19.03 28.15
N ILE A 227 -21.88 -20.27 28.12
CA ILE A 227 -21.63 -21.01 26.88
C ILE A 227 -22.94 -21.31 26.13
N GLU A 228 -23.98 -21.74 26.85
CA GLU A 228 -25.28 -22.00 26.23
C GLU A 228 -25.92 -20.73 25.67
N ASP A 229 -25.82 -19.60 26.40
CA ASP A 229 -26.30 -18.31 25.95
C ASP A 229 -25.49 -17.81 24.72
N ALA A 230 -24.17 -17.96 24.71
CA ALA A 230 -23.33 -17.64 23.56
C ALA A 230 -23.69 -18.49 22.33
N LYS A 231 -23.87 -19.81 22.50
CA LYS A 231 -24.31 -20.71 21.43
C LYS A 231 -25.71 -20.36 20.90
N ARG A 232 -26.63 -19.99 21.78
CA ARG A 232 -27.99 -19.56 21.41
C ARG A 232 -27.98 -18.22 20.66
N GLN A 233 -27.15 -17.27 21.08
CA GLN A 233 -26.99 -15.99 20.39
C GLN A 233 -26.31 -16.18 19.03
N ARG A 234 -25.35 -17.12 18.91
CA ARG A 234 -24.72 -17.48 17.65
C ARG A 234 -25.73 -18.00 16.62
N THR A 235 -26.67 -18.87 17.04
CA THR A 235 -27.73 -19.36 16.14
C THR A 235 -28.70 -18.26 15.71
N LYS A 236 -28.89 -17.23 16.55
CA LYS A 236 -29.69 -16.05 16.21
C LYS A 236 -28.90 -15.03 15.38
N ALA A 237 -27.56 -14.99 15.55
CA ALA A 237 -26.64 -14.17 14.77
C ALA A 237 -26.32 -14.76 13.38
N SER A 238 -27.27 -15.48 12.77
CA SER A 238 -27.23 -15.85 11.33
C SER A 238 -27.10 -14.63 10.40
N GLY A 239 -26.92 -13.48 11.02
CA GLY A 239 -26.97 -12.15 10.48
C GLY A 239 -25.80 -11.71 9.60
N ILE A 240 -24.60 -12.36 9.59
CA ILE A 240 -23.58 -11.91 8.64
C ILE A 240 -24.04 -12.15 7.21
N LYS A 241 -24.52 -13.36 6.90
CA LYS A 241 -25.03 -13.66 5.54
C LYS A 241 -26.21 -12.76 5.20
N GLU A 242 -27.08 -12.48 6.15
CA GLU A 242 -28.23 -11.63 5.93
C GLU A 242 -27.88 -10.15 5.89
N MET A 243 -26.95 -9.69 6.72
CA MET A 243 -26.38 -8.33 6.69
C MET A 243 -25.64 -8.10 5.37
N VAL A 244 -24.82 -9.06 4.95
CA VAL A 244 -24.10 -9.01 3.68
C VAL A 244 -25.12 -8.95 2.53
N ARG A 245 -26.11 -9.85 2.49
CA ARG A 245 -27.16 -9.85 1.44
C ARG A 245 -27.97 -8.56 1.39
N LYS A 246 -28.31 -7.96 2.54
CA LYS A 246 -29.09 -6.71 2.60
C LYS A 246 -28.29 -5.47 2.17
N ASN A 247 -26.96 -5.52 2.27
CA ASN A 247 -26.11 -4.35 2.06
C ASN A 247 -25.19 -4.47 0.83
N ILE A 248 -25.08 -5.64 0.21
CA ILE A 248 -24.37 -5.82 -1.06
C ILE A 248 -25.25 -5.26 -2.20
N LYS A 249 -24.72 -4.27 -2.91
CA LYS A 249 -25.29 -3.79 -4.16
C LYS A 249 -24.59 -4.47 -5.33
N PRO A 250 -25.28 -4.82 -6.44
CA PRO A 250 -24.63 -5.23 -7.68
C PRO A 250 -23.58 -4.17 -8.04
N ASN A 251 -22.37 -4.57 -8.37
CA ASN A 251 -21.24 -3.72 -8.73
C ASN A 251 -20.64 -2.86 -7.60
N GLY A 252 -20.97 -3.12 -6.33
CA GLY A 252 -20.32 -2.49 -5.18
C GLY A 252 -18.92 -3.07 -4.91
N LYS A 253 -17.98 -2.22 -4.47
CA LYS A 253 -16.69 -2.67 -3.91
C LYS A 253 -16.83 -2.84 -2.39
N TYR A 254 -16.37 -3.96 -1.86
CA TYR A 254 -16.48 -4.31 -0.44
C TYR A 254 -15.13 -4.76 0.10
N ILE A 255 -14.81 -4.31 1.30
CA ILE A 255 -13.64 -4.78 2.05
C ILE A 255 -14.15 -5.43 3.33
N TYR A 256 -13.74 -6.65 3.57
CA TYR A 256 -14.06 -7.40 4.78
C TYR A 256 -12.84 -7.42 5.68
N PHE A 257 -13.02 -6.96 6.91
CA PHE A 257 -12.01 -7.08 7.97
C PHE A 257 -12.50 -8.18 8.92
N CYS A 258 -11.70 -9.23 9.06
CA CYS A 258 -11.94 -10.36 9.98
C CYS A 258 -11.03 -10.28 11.20
#